data_c4f808ce49002d58b4afa22e3c810c65
#
_entry.id   c4f808ce49002d58b4afa22e3c810c65
#
_cell.length_a   1.000
_cell.length_b   1.000
_cell.length_c   1.000
_cell.angle_alpha   90.00
_cell.angle_beta   90.00
_cell.angle_gamma   90.00
#
_symmetry.space_group_name_H-M   'P 1'
#
loop_
_entity.id
_entity.type
_entity.pdbx_description
1 polymer ?
#
loop_
_entity_poly.entity_id
_entity_poly.type
_entity_poly.pdbx_seq_one_letter_code
_entity_poly.pdbx_strand_id
1 'polypeptide(L)'
;HFFTMEQVIILGTGCAGLTAAIYNARAGLEPLVLEGKQPGGQLTTTSEVENFPGFPEGIDGFMLMDNLRKQAQRFGARFGSDFIEKLEVDEDGTKRLVGAEQSYEAQTVIIATGARPRLLGIPGESEMFGGKGVTTCATCDGAFYRDMEVAVVGGGDSACEEALFLTRFATKVHLIHRRDELRASQIMAERAKKKKKIVPHWN
;
A
#
# COMPACT_ATOMS: atom_id res chain seq x y z
N HIS A 1 -35.93 -3.29 3.05
CA HIS A 1 -34.90 -2.86 4.02
C HIS A 1 -34.62 -1.39 3.75
N PHE A 2 -34.92 -0.52 4.70
CA PHE A 2 -34.49 0.88 4.62
C PHE A 2 -32.99 0.89 4.91
N PHE A 3 -32.17 1.08 3.87
CA PHE A 3 -30.75 1.34 4.07
C PHE A 3 -30.63 2.73 4.70
N THR A 4 -29.92 2.84 5.81
CA THR A 4 -29.57 4.15 6.36
C THR A 4 -28.51 4.76 5.44
N MET A 5 -28.81 5.94 4.85
CA MET A 5 -27.86 6.68 4.02
C MET A 5 -26.70 7.15 4.91
N GLU A 6 -25.51 6.65 4.61
CA GLU A 6 -24.28 7.06 5.30
C GLU A 6 -23.77 8.40 4.72
N GLN A 7 -23.29 9.29 5.57
CA GLN A 7 -22.64 10.52 5.09
C GLN A 7 -21.32 10.19 4.42
N VAL A 8 -20.51 9.33 5.05
CA VAL A 8 -19.20 8.91 4.54
C VAL A 8 -18.98 7.43 4.79
N ILE A 9 -18.66 6.70 3.72
CA ILE A 9 -18.09 5.35 3.82
C ILE A 9 -16.63 5.40 3.39
N ILE A 10 -15.76 4.78 4.19
CA ILE A 10 -14.32 4.66 3.91
C ILE A 10 -14.02 3.18 3.64
N LEU A 11 -13.46 2.89 2.46
CA LEU A 11 -13.08 1.53 2.08
C LEU A 11 -11.61 1.28 2.39
N GLY A 12 -11.35 0.44 3.38
CA GLY A 12 -10.01 0.02 3.81
C GLY A 12 -9.55 0.64 5.11
N THR A 13 -8.80 -0.15 5.87
CA THR A 13 -8.27 0.17 7.21
C THR A 13 -6.75 0.25 7.24
N GLY A 14 -6.10 0.48 6.11
CA GLY A 14 -4.69 0.88 6.06
C GLY A 14 -4.48 2.30 6.62
N CYS A 15 -3.24 2.78 6.67
CA CYS A 15 -2.90 4.12 7.16
C CYS A 15 -3.75 5.22 6.52
N ALA A 16 -3.99 5.15 5.22
CA ALA A 16 -4.78 6.15 4.50
C ALA A 16 -6.24 6.16 4.97
N GLY A 17 -6.87 4.98 5.07
CA GLY A 17 -8.26 4.85 5.50
C GLY A 17 -8.45 5.25 6.96
N LEU A 18 -7.57 4.83 7.86
CA LEU A 18 -7.64 5.20 9.28
C LEU A 18 -7.36 6.69 9.49
N THR A 19 -6.43 7.29 8.74
CA THR A 19 -6.22 8.74 8.78
C THR A 19 -7.47 9.49 8.31
N ALA A 20 -8.07 9.06 7.20
CA ALA A 20 -9.34 9.63 6.73
C ALA A 20 -10.44 9.47 7.79
N ALA A 21 -10.54 8.30 8.44
CA ALA A 21 -11.53 8.05 9.49
C ALA A 21 -11.37 9.00 10.69
N ILE A 22 -10.13 9.22 11.14
CA ILE A 22 -9.83 10.15 12.24
C ILE A 22 -10.35 11.56 11.90
N TYR A 23 -10.03 12.08 10.72
CA TYR A 23 -10.38 13.45 10.36
C TYR A 23 -11.89 13.62 10.09
N ASN A 24 -12.52 12.64 9.42
CA ASN A 24 -13.97 12.67 9.20
C ASN A 24 -14.75 12.53 10.51
N ALA A 25 -14.32 11.66 11.42
CA ALA A 25 -14.93 11.53 12.74
C ALA A 25 -14.79 12.82 13.56
N ARG A 26 -13.63 13.47 13.54
CA ARG A 26 -13.41 14.77 14.18
C ARG A 26 -14.26 15.88 13.59
N ALA A 27 -14.63 15.77 12.32
CA ALA A 27 -15.57 16.70 11.67
C ALA A 27 -17.06 16.39 11.98
N GLY A 28 -17.35 15.38 12.81
CA GLY A 28 -18.71 14.99 13.17
C GLY A 28 -19.47 14.24 12.08
N LEU A 29 -18.78 13.64 11.10
CA LEU A 29 -19.41 12.94 9.99
C LEU A 29 -19.70 11.46 10.28
N GLU A 30 -19.32 10.96 11.46
CA GLU A 30 -19.54 9.57 11.93
C GLU A 30 -19.25 8.49 10.86
N PRO A 31 -18.05 8.49 10.24
CA PRO A 31 -17.77 7.67 9.08
C PRO A 31 -17.92 6.17 9.40
N LEU A 32 -18.48 5.41 8.45
CA LEU A 32 -18.44 3.97 8.46
C LEU A 32 -17.20 3.51 7.69
N VAL A 33 -16.28 2.83 8.38
CA VAL A 33 -15.06 2.26 7.78
C VAL A 33 -15.29 0.78 7.51
N LEU A 34 -15.27 0.39 6.24
CA LEU A 34 -15.42 -1.01 5.84
C LEU A 34 -14.04 -1.63 5.65
N GLU A 35 -13.72 -2.57 6.51
CA GLU A 35 -12.49 -3.33 6.43
C GLU A 35 -12.70 -4.56 5.54
N GLY A 36 -11.83 -4.72 4.54
CA GLY A 36 -11.89 -5.87 3.65
C GLY A 36 -11.24 -7.11 4.27
N LYS A 37 -10.69 -7.96 3.41
CA LYS A 37 -10.12 -9.27 3.80
C LYS A 37 -8.86 -9.17 4.70
N GLN A 38 -8.21 -8.01 4.76
CA GLN A 38 -7.00 -7.78 5.57
C GLN A 38 -7.13 -6.50 6.39
N PRO A 39 -7.80 -6.56 7.56
CA PRO A 39 -7.89 -5.42 8.47
C PRO A 39 -6.53 -4.86 8.85
N GLY A 40 -6.37 -3.53 8.83
CA GLY A 40 -5.11 -2.84 9.12
C GLY A 40 -4.14 -2.77 7.93
N GLY A 41 -4.39 -3.52 6.85
CA GLY A 41 -3.59 -3.47 5.62
C GLY A 41 -2.18 -4.05 5.76
N GLN A 42 -1.29 -3.68 4.84
CA GLN A 42 0.05 -4.29 4.73
C GLN A 42 0.93 -4.12 5.97
N LEU A 43 0.82 -3.02 6.69
CA LEU A 43 1.67 -2.77 7.86
C LEU A 43 1.44 -3.76 9.00
N THR A 44 0.29 -4.42 9.07
CA THR A 44 0.05 -5.47 10.09
C THR A 44 0.96 -6.69 9.93
N THR A 45 1.59 -6.84 8.78
CA THR A 45 2.56 -7.92 8.51
C THR A 45 4.02 -7.45 8.57
N THR A 46 4.26 -6.18 8.89
CA THR A 46 5.58 -5.59 9.02
C THR A 46 6.00 -5.59 10.48
N SER A 47 7.15 -6.19 10.78
CA SER A 47 7.66 -6.30 12.15
C SER A 47 8.12 -4.95 12.72
N GLU A 48 8.71 -4.10 11.89
CA GLU A 48 9.22 -2.80 12.32
C GLU A 48 9.01 -1.74 11.23
N VAL A 49 8.46 -0.61 11.62
CA VAL A 49 8.21 0.55 10.78
C VAL A 49 9.06 1.71 11.28
N GLU A 50 10.17 1.99 10.60
CA GLU A 50 11.14 3.03 10.98
C GLU A 50 10.84 4.41 10.37
N ASN A 51 10.00 4.44 9.33
CA ASN A 51 9.79 5.63 8.50
C ASN A 51 8.40 6.28 8.68
N PHE A 52 7.65 5.91 9.71
CA PHE A 52 6.42 6.60 10.07
C PHE A 52 6.74 7.75 11.03
N PRO A 53 6.39 9.02 10.68
CA PRO A 53 6.74 10.16 11.51
C PRO A 53 6.17 10.07 12.92
N GLY A 54 6.96 10.47 13.92
CA GLY A 54 6.56 10.49 15.34
C GLY A 54 7.08 9.29 16.16
N PHE A 55 7.77 8.35 15.52
CA PHE A 55 8.37 7.18 16.18
C PHE A 55 9.88 7.11 15.89
N PRO A 56 10.71 7.86 16.62
CA PRO A 56 12.15 7.95 16.33
C PRO A 56 12.90 6.62 16.49
N GLU A 57 12.38 5.73 17.32
CA GLU A 57 12.94 4.38 17.56
C GLU A 57 12.24 3.29 16.71
N GLY A 58 11.38 3.70 15.75
CA GLY A 58 10.51 2.78 15.05
C GLY A 58 9.29 2.33 15.86
N ILE A 59 8.41 1.58 15.25
CA ILE A 59 7.23 0.98 15.88
C ILE A 59 6.87 -0.32 15.17
N ASP A 60 6.41 -1.31 15.94
CA ASP A 60 5.79 -2.51 15.36
C ASP A 60 4.58 -2.14 14.48
N GLY A 61 4.50 -2.70 13.29
CA GLY A 61 3.48 -2.33 12.32
C GLY A 61 2.06 -2.65 12.79
N PHE A 62 1.84 -3.77 13.49
CA PHE A 62 0.54 -4.10 14.07
C PHE A 62 0.15 -3.08 15.16
N MET A 63 1.09 -2.73 16.03
CA MET A 63 0.89 -1.73 17.08
C MET A 63 0.54 -0.36 16.50
N LEU A 64 1.21 0.06 15.42
CA LEU A 64 0.91 1.31 14.72
C LEU A 64 -0.53 1.31 14.20
N MET A 65 -0.95 0.23 13.54
CA MET A 65 -2.29 0.14 12.96
C MET A 65 -3.37 0.06 14.04
N ASP A 66 -3.11 -0.65 15.13
CA ASP A 66 -4.00 -0.71 16.30
C ASP A 66 -4.18 0.67 16.95
N ASN A 67 -3.09 1.42 17.11
CA ASN A 67 -3.13 2.79 17.63
C ASN A 67 -3.97 3.72 16.75
N LEU A 68 -3.79 3.68 15.43
CA LEU A 68 -4.58 4.47 14.48
C LEU A 68 -6.07 4.09 14.54
N ARG A 69 -6.38 2.79 14.65
CA ARG A 69 -7.76 2.30 14.80
C ARG A 69 -8.41 2.82 16.09
N LYS A 70 -7.73 2.66 17.22
CA LYS A 70 -8.19 3.17 18.52
C LYS A 70 -8.39 4.67 18.49
N GLN A 71 -7.52 5.41 17.83
CA GLN A 71 -7.66 6.85 17.68
C GLN A 71 -8.90 7.22 16.86
N ALA A 72 -9.16 6.52 15.74
CA ALA A 72 -10.36 6.74 14.93
C ALA A 72 -11.65 6.43 15.72
N GLN A 73 -11.68 5.31 16.45
CA GLN A 73 -12.80 4.91 17.32
C GLN A 73 -13.07 5.93 18.42
N ARG A 74 -12.01 6.45 19.04
CA ARG A 74 -12.13 7.50 20.08
C ARG A 74 -12.88 8.73 19.59
N PHE A 75 -12.77 9.07 18.31
CA PHE A 75 -13.47 10.21 17.70
C PHE A 75 -14.84 9.85 17.11
N GLY A 76 -15.26 8.58 17.20
CA GLY A 76 -16.60 8.17 16.76
C GLY A 76 -16.64 7.49 15.38
N ALA A 77 -15.50 7.11 14.79
CA ALA A 77 -15.52 6.29 13.59
C ALA A 77 -16.10 4.89 13.90
N ARG A 78 -17.03 4.45 13.05
CA ARG A 78 -17.67 3.13 13.12
C ARG A 78 -16.95 2.17 12.17
N PHE A 79 -16.89 0.89 12.54
CA PHE A 79 -16.21 -0.13 11.75
C PHE A 79 -17.17 -1.27 11.42
N GLY A 80 -17.11 -1.73 10.17
CA GLY A 80 -17.82 -2.90 9.68
C GLY A 80 -16.88 -3.82 8.92
N SER A 81 -17.15 -5.14 9.01
CA SER A 81 -16.40 -6.13 8.26
C SER A 81 -17.24 -6.54 7.05
N ASP A 82 -16.86 -6.05 5.88
CA ASP A 82 -17.44 -6.44 4.60
C ASP A 82 -16.45 -6.21 3.47
N PHE A 83 -16.53 -7.01 2.43
CA PHE A 83 -15.73 -6.86 1.23
C PHE A 83 -16.58 -6.26 0.11
N ILE A 84 -16.31 -5.02 -0.24
CA ILE A 84 -17.06 -4.34 -1.30
C ILE A 84 -16.58 -4.82 -2.66
N GLU A 85 -17.50 -5.37 -3.42
CA GLU A 85 -17.27 -5.93 -4.76
C GLU A 85 -17.54 -4.94 -5.87
N LYS A 86 -18.52 -4.03 -5.65
CA LYS A 86 -18.95 -3.07 -6.66
C LYS A 86 -19.33 -1.73 -6.03
N LEU A 87 -18.99 -0.66 -6.73
CA LEU A 87 -19.42 0.70 -6.45
C LEU A 87 -20.15 1.24 -7.69
N GLU A 88 -21.37 1.71 -7.47
CA GLU A 88 -22.20 2.38 -8.47
C GLU A 88 -22.47 3.81 -8.01
N VAL A 89 -22.70 4.70 -8.96
CA VAL A 89 -23.11 6.07 -8.70
C VAL A 89 -24.43 6.28 -9.42
N ASP A 90 -25.49 6.51 -8.67
CA ASP A 90 -26.83 6.75 -9.21
C ASP A 90 -26.93 8.15 -9.85
N GLU A 91 -28.00 8.41 -10.61
CA GLU A 91 -28.20 9.68 -11.31
C GLU A 91 -28.28 10.88 -10.37
N ASP A 92 -28.76 10.68 -9.14
CA ASP A 92 -28.84 11.70 -8.08
C ASP A 92 -27.50 11.90 -7.34
N GLY A 93 -26.47 11.15 -7.70
CA GLY A 93 -25.16 11.19 -7.09
C GLY A 93 -24.99 10.31 -5.86
N THR A 94 -26.00 9.54 -5.45
CA THR A 94 -25.89 8.54 -4.39
C THR A 94 -24.91 7.44 -4.76
N LYS A 95 -24.04 7.06 -3.85
CA LYS A 95 -23.08 5.96 -4.02
C LYS A 95 -23.66 4.70 -3.42
N ARG A 96 -23.87 3.69 -4.26
CA ARG A 96 -24.32 2.37 -3.85
C ARG A 96 -23.15 1.40 -3.87
N LEU A 97 -22.89 0.77 -2.73
CA LEU A 97 -21.84 -0.21 -2.56
C LEU A 97 -22.46 -1.59 -2.38
N VAL A 98 -22.03 -2.54 -3.17
CA VAL A 98 -22.43 -3.94 -3.06
C VAL A 98 -21.31 -4.69 -2.37
N GLY A 99 -21.56 -5.12 -1.15
CA GLY A 99 -20.67 -5.95 -0.36
C GLY A 99 -20.98 -7.43 -0.51
N ALA A 100 -20.10 -8.26 0.01
CA ALA A 100 -20.29 -9.71 0.06
C ALA A 100 -21.42 -10.10 1.02
N GLU A 101 -21.62 -9.33 2.11
CA GLU A 101 -22.64 -9.60 3.13
C GLU A 101 -23.90 -8.76 2.93
N GLN A 102 -23.74 -7.48 2.58
CA GLN A 102 -24.86 -6.56 2.39
C GLN A 102 -24.54 -5.41 1.44
N SER A 103 -25.56 -4.62 1.12
CA SER A 103 -25.39 -3.38 0.35
C SER A 103 -25.44 -2.16 1.27
N TYR A 104 -24.81 -1.07 0.83
CA TYR A 104 -24.73 0.21 1.54
C TYR A 104 -25.06 1.36 0.59
N GLU A 105 -25.57 2.44 1.14
CA GLU A 105 -25.74 3.71 0.42
C GLU A 105 -25.00 4.83 1.15
N ALA A 106 -24.31 5.68 0.38
CA ALA A 106 -23.53 6.78 0.93
C ALA A 106 -23.61 8.04 0.08
N GLN A 107 -23.53 9.19 0.73
CA GLN A 107 -23.33 10.47 0.05
C GLN A 107 -21.91 10.60 -0.50
N THR A 108 -20.92 10.11 0.25
CA THR A 108 -19.50 10.18 -0.09
C THR A 108 -18.80 8.85 0.19
N VAL A 109 -17.91 8.45 -0.73
CA VAL A 109 -17.05 7.28 -0.54
C VAL A 109 -15.59 7.68 -0.67
N ILE A 110 -14.78 7.28 0.30
CA ILE A 110 -13.32 7.40 0.27
C ILE A 110 -12.74 6.02 -0.03
N ILE A 111 -12.06 5.90 -1.18
CA ILE A 111 -11.42 4.64 -1.60
C ILE A 111 -9.98 4.64 -1.08
N ALA A 112 -9.72 3.81 -0.06
CA ALA A 112 -8.42 3.63 0.59
C ALA A 112 -8.01 2.15 0.63
N THR A 113 -8.31 1.41 -0.44
CA THR A 113 -8.16 -0.05 -0.53
C THR A 113 -6.72 -0.52 -0.65
N GLY A 114 -5.77 0.41 -0.80
CA GLY A 114 -4.34 0.12 -0.89
C GLY A 114 -3.96 -0.57 -2.20
N ALA A 115 -2.82 -1.26 -2.16
CA ALA A 115 -2.28 -2.03 -3.28
C ALA A 115 -1.67 -3.33 -2.76
N ARG A 116 -1.46 -4.27 -3.65
CA ARG A 116 -0.72 -5.50 -3.38
C ARG A 116 0.45 -5.60 -4.34
N PRO A 117 1.64 -6.01 -3.87
CA PRO A 117 2.75 -6.30 -4.75
C PRO A 117 2.39 -7.46 -5.68
N ARG A 118 2.89 -7.39 -6.91
CA ARG A 118 2.78 -8.47 -7.86
C ARG A 118 3.99 -9.37 -7.72
N LEU A 119 3.79 -10.55 -7.15
CA LEU A 119 4.83 -11.56 -7.06
C LEU A 119 5.14 -12.17 -8.43
N LEU A 120 6.35 -12.68 -8.59
CA LEU A 120 6.81 -13.34 -9.82
C LEU A 120 6.28 -14.77 -9.93
N GLY A 121 6.02 -15.42 -8.80
CA GLY A 121 5.61 -16.83 -8.72
C GLY A 121 6.75 -17.82 -9.00
N ILE A 122 7.98 -17.41 -8.76
CA ILE A 122 9.16 -18.28 -8.94
C ILE A 122 9.46 -19.07 -7.66
N PRO A 123 10.13 -20.24 -7.77
CA PRO A 123 10.53 -21.02 -6.60
C PRO A 123 11.40 -20.21 -5.64
N GLY A 124 11.11 -20.32 -4.35
CA GLY A 124 11.83 -19.62 -3.28
C GLY A 124 11.33 -18.20 -2.99
N GLU A 125 10.54 -17.59 -3.86
CA GLU A 125 10.06 -16.21 -3.65
C GLU A 125 9.24 -16.08 -2.36
N SER A 126 8.28 -16.97 -2.16
CA SER A 126 7.39 -16.93 -0.98
C SER A 126 8.14 -17.19 0.32
N GLU A 127 9.11 -18.10 0.32
CA GLU A 127 9.92 -18.46 1.48
C GLU A 127 10.87 -17.34 1.90
N MET A 128 11.35 -16.56 0.91
CA MET A 128 12.30 -15.47 1.10
C MET A 128 11.63 -14.10 1.27
N PHE A 129 10.30 -14.04 1.10
CA PHE A 129 9.55 -12.79 1.22
C PHE A 129 9.48 -12.28 2.67
N GLY A 130 9.52 -10.96 2.83
CA GLY A 130 9.38 -10.33 4.14
C GLY A 130 10.64 -10.38 5.00
N GLY A 131 11.73 -9.75 4.54
CA GLY A 131 12.97 -9.57 5.29
C GLY A 131 13.98 -10.72 5.20
N LYS A 132 13.70 -11.73 4.39
CA LYS A 132 14.59 -12.90 4.21
C LYS A 132 15.40 -12.86 2.90
N GLY A 133 15.36 -11.73 2.19
CA GLY A 133 16.08 -11.53 0.93
C GLY A 133 15.21 -11.11 -0.25
N VAL A 134 13.88 -11.25 -0.15
CA VAL A 134 12.92 -10.77 -1.14
C VAL A 134 12.02 -9.71 -0.51
N THR A 135 11.97 -8.55 -1.13
CA THR A 135 11.11 -7.42 -0.72
C THR A 135 10.43 -6.79 -1.94
N THR A 136 9.35 -6.10 -1.70
CA THR A 136 8.64 -5.27 -2.68
C THR A 136 8.64 -3.79 -2.30
N CYS A 137 9.52 -3.39 -1.37
CA CYS A 137 9.64 -2.00 -0.90
C CYS A 137 11.12 -1.65 -0.68
N ALA A 138 11.75 -1.07 -1.68
CA ALA A 138 13.14 -0.66 -1.57
C ALA A 138 13.34 0.48 -0.55
N THR A 139 12.35 1.37 -0.39
CA THR A 139 12.42 2.46 0.59
C THR A 139 12.29 1.97 2.02
N CYS A 140 11.61 0.85 2.25
CA CYS A 140 11.49 0.22 3.56
C CYS A 140 12.77 -0.52 3.95
N ASP A 141 13.27 -1.35 3.04
CA ASP A 141 14.24 -2.40 3.33
C ASP A 141 15.62 -2.14 2.73
N GLY A 142 15.78 -1.08 1.93
CA GLY A 142 17.03 -0.83 1.17
C GLY A 142 18.28 -0.72 2.03
N ALA A 143 18.14 -0.23 3.26
CA ALA A 143 19.25 -0.12 4.21
C ALA A 143 19.84 -1.48 4.61
N PHE A 144 19.01 -2.55 4.65
CA PHE A 144 19.47 -3.91 4.97
C PHE A 144 20.36 -4.53 3.90
N TYR A 145 20.33 -3.99 2.68
CA TYR A 145 21.14 -4.45 1.55
C TYR A 145 22.38 -3.59 1.30
N ARG A 146 22.87 -2.89 2.34
CA ARG A 146 24.10 -2.09 2.27
C ARG A 146 25.29 -2.97 1.89
N ASP A 147 26.09 -2.46 0.93
CA ASP A 147 27.30 -3.09 0.42
C ASP A 147 27.09 -4.47 -0.24
N MET A 148 25.84 -4.80 -0.59
CA MET A 148 25.47 -6.01 -1.31
C MET A 148 25.18 -5.74 -2.79
N GLU A 149 25.27 -6.76 -3.62
CA GLU A 149 24.67 -6.74 -4.97
C GLU A 149 23.20 -7.18 -4.84
N VAL A 150 22.30 -6.46 -5.49
CA VAL A 150 20.85 -6.71 -5.44
C VAL A 150 20.26 -6.83 -6.84
N ALA A 151 19.14 -7.54 -6.95
CA ALA A 151 18.37 -7.63 -8.18
C ALA A 151 17.01 -6.92 -8.00
N VAL A 152 16.62 -6.12 -8.98
CA VAL A 152 15.28 -5.54 -9.11
C VAL A 152 14.64 -6.12 -10.37
N VAL A 153 13.47 -6.74 -10.20
CA VAL A 153 12.74 -7.34 -11.32
C VAL A 153 11.57 -6.48 -11.73
N GLY A 154 11.62 -5.99 -12.94
CA GLY A 154 10.58 -5.11 -13.50
C GLY A 154 11.16 -4.17 -14.54
N GLY A 155 10.29 -3.37 -15.17
CA GLY A 155 10.72 -2.42 -16.22
C GLY A 155 9.77 -1.21 -16.32
N GLY A 156 8.87 -1.02 -15.36
CA GLY A 156 8.04 0.18 -15.21
C GLY A 156 8.68 1.22 -14.29
N ASP A 157 7.96 2.34 -14.07
CA ASP A 157 8.44 3.44 -13.22
C ASP A 157 8.84 2.97 -11.82
N SER A 158 8.02 2.15 -11.15
CA SER A 158 8.33 1.63 -9.82
C SER A 158 9.66 0.86 -9.79
N ALA A 159 9.92 0.00 -10.76
CA ALA A 159 11.18 -0.75 -10.80
C ALA A 159 12.38 0.16 -11.03
N CYS A 160 12.26 1.18 -11.89
CA CYS A 160 13.31 2.17 -12.12
C CYS A 160 13.56 3.03 -10.87
N GLU A 161 12.50 3.45 -10.18
CA GLU A 161 12.57 4.25 -8.95
C GLU A 161 13.25 3.46 -7.84
N GLU A 162 12.82 2.22 -7.60
CA GLU A 162 13.40 1.35 -6.59
C GLU A 162 14.87 1.00 -6.90
N ALA A 163 15.18 0.70 -8.16
CA ALA A 163 16.56 0.48 -8.58
C ALA A 163 17.45 1.71 -8.33
N LEU A 164 16.95 2.90 -8.66
CA LEU A 164 17.66 4.16 -8.39
C LEU A 164 17.87 4.38 -6.88
N PHE A 165 16.83 4.12 -6.08
CA PHE A 165 16.90 4.26 -4.63
C PHE A 165 17.96 3.31 -4.03
N LEU A 166 17.93 2.04 -4.41
CA LEU A 166 18.87 1.01 -3.92
C LEU A 166 20.33 1.34 -4.25
N THR A 167 20.62 2.13 -5.28
CA THR A 167 22.01 2.56 -5.55
C THR A 167 22.65 3.37 -4.42
N ARG A 168 21.88 3.85 -3.45
CA ARG A 168 22.37 4.56 -2.26
C ARG A 168 23.05 3.60 -1.28
N PHE A 169 22.64 2.35 -1.28
CA PHE A 169 23.08 1.33 -0.35
C PHE A 169 23.89 0.23 -1.02
N ALA A 170 23.34 -0.36 -2.08
CA ALA A 170 23.93 -1.49 -2.79
C ALA A 170 25.22 -1.09 -3.54
N THR A 171 26.12 -2.05 -3.69
CA THR A 171 27.30 -1.91 -4.54
C THR A 171 26.94 -1.95 -6.01
N LYS A 172 25.96 -2.80 -6.36
CA LYS A 172 25.44 -2.97 -7.70
C LYS A 172 23.96 -3.32 -7.66
N VAL A 173 23.19 -2.85 -8.64
CA VAL A 173 21.75 -3.14 -8.81
C VAL A 173 21.55 -3.77 -10.17
N HIS A 174 21.16 -5.03 -10.21
CA HIS A 174 20.82 -5.75 -11.44
C HIS A 174 19.34 -5.49 -11.76
N LEU A 175 19.05 -4.69 -12.79
CA LEU A 175 17.69 -4.42 -13.25
C LEU A 175 17.30 -5.45 -14.32
N ILE A 176 16.47 -6.42 -13.90
CA ILE A 176 16.08 -7.56 -14.75
C ILE A 176 14.73 -7.27 -15.39
N HIS A 177 14.68 -7.26 -16.71
CA HIS A 177 13.44 -7.05 -17.45
C HIS A 177 13.31 -8.01 -18.62
N ARG A 178 12.10 -8.60 -18.75
CA ARG A 178 11.77 -9.60 -19.79
C ARG A 178 11.58 -9.04 -21.22
N ARG A 179 11.91 -7.78 -21.45
CA ARG A 179 11.86 -7.13 -22.76
C ARG A 179 13.19 -6.44 -22.99
N ASP A 180 13.42 -6.03 -24.21
CA ASP A 180 14.62 -5.31 -24.67
C ASP A 180 14.64 -3.83 -24.32
N GLU A 181 13.52 -3.28 -23.84
CA GLU A 181 13.40 -1.88 -23.39
C GLU A 181 12.53 -1.71 -22.14
N LEU A 182 12.79 -0.65 -21.39
CA LEU A 182 11.99 -0.28 -20.23
C LEU A 182 10.64 0.30 -20.66
N ARG A 183 9.58 -0.02 -19.91
CA ARG A 183 8.24 0.55 -20.08
C ARG A 183 7.99 1.76 -19.18
N ALA A 184 9.00 2.15 -18.41
CA ALA A 184 8.97 3.33 -17.57
C ALA A 184 8.79 4.61 -18.40
N SER A 185 8.36 5.69 -17.77
CA SER A 185 8.39 7.01 -18.38
C SER A 185 9.81 7.32 -18.89
N GLN A 186 9.91 8.07 -19.97
CA GLN A 186 11.21 8.38 -20.58
C GLN A 186 12.21 8.94 -19.56
N ILE A 187 11.74 9.84 -18.70
CA ILE A 187 12.58 10.46 -17.65
C ILE A 187 13.15 9.40 -16.69
N MET A 188 12.30 8.46 -16.23
CA MET A 188 12.75 7.43 -15.30
C MET A 188 13.67 6.40 -15.95
N ALA A 189 13.34 5.98 -17.17
CA ALA A 189 14.18 5.08 -17.95
C ALA A 189 15.59 5.66 -18.21
N GLU A 190 15.67 6.94 -18.59
CA GLU A 190 16.94 7.62 -18.80
C GLU A 190 17.75 7.75 -17.52
N ARG A 191 17.11 8.09 -16.39
CA ARG A 191 17.76 8.15 -15.09
C ARG A 191 18.36 6.82 -14.68
N ALA A 192 17.60 5.74 -14.83
CA ALA A 192 18.06 4.39 -14.52
C ALA A 192 19.25 3.99 -15.41
N LYS A 193 19.16 4.22 -16.74
CA LYS A 193 20.24 3.90 -17.70
C LYS A 193 21.52 4.69 -17.45
N LYS A 194 21.43 5.95 -17.00
CA LYS A 194 22.60 6.81 -16.70
C LYS A 194 23.30 6.43 -15.40
N LYS A 195 22.68 5.66 -14.52
CA LYS A 195 23.24 5.34 -13.20
C LYS A 195 24.23 4.18 -13.29
N LYS A 196 25.52 4.45 -13.10
CA LYS A 196 26.61 3.46 -13.25
C LYS A 196 26.46 2.18 -12.43
N LYS A 197 25.81 2.25 -11.27
CA LYS A 197 25.55 1.09 -10.41
C LYS A 197 24.41 0.21 -10.91
N ILE A 198 23.57 0.67 -11.83
CA ILE A 198 22.47 -0.11 -12.40
C ILE A 198 22.96 -0.83 -13.65
N VAL A 199 22.85 -2.15 -13.62
CA VAL A 199 23.22 -3.03 -14.75
C VAL A 199 21.92 -3.65 -15.28
N PRO A 200 21.45 -3.25 -16.46
CA PRO A 200 20.27 -3.84 -17.05
C PRO A 200 20.56 -5.24 -17.60
N HIS A 201 19.60 -6.14 -17.38
CA HIS A 201 19.55 -7.49 -17.95
C HIS A 201 18.26 -7.62 -18.74
N TRP A 202 18.42 -7.82 -20.02
CA TRP A 202 17.33 -7.99 -20.95
C TRP A 202 17.12 -9.48 -21.27
N ASN A 203 15.91 -9.83 -21.67
CA ASN A 203 15.58 -11.19 -22.11
C ASN A 203 16.25 -11.53 -23.46
#